data_4f7d4591430d2c407b922497a360d6d7
#
_entry.id   4f7d4591430d2c407b922497a360d6d7
#
_cell.length_a   1.000
_cell.length_b   1.000
_cell.length_c   1.000
_cell.angle_alpha   90.00
_cell.angle_beta   90.00
_cell.angle_gamma   90.00
#
_symmetry.space_group_name_H-M   'P 1'
#
loop_
_entity.id
_entity.type
_entity.pdbx_description
1 polymer ?
#
loop_
_entity_poly.entity_id
_entity_poly.type
_entity_poly.pdbx_seq_one_letter_code
_entity_poly.pdbx_strand_id
1 'polypeptide(L)'
;MSFGTINKSMTVADAVKVNPELMDVLAKDGIDFCCGGGHPLAEAIAEKGKDVDAYIAMLNDVQVAQKSSRAEVLSYSKDQLIDYIVHNYHREQLNMIDEIDQGLAKLLNVHYDHHGEELTKIYQTFL
;
A
#
# COMPACT_ATOMS: atom_id res chain seq x y z
N MET A 1 11.11 -10.67 14.42
CA MET A 1 11.50 -10.91 13.01
C MET A 1 12.12 -9.63 12.48
N SER A 2 13.35 -9.68 12.00
CA SER A 2 13.91 -8.54 11.30
C SER A 2 13.24 -8.50 9.93
N PHE A 3 12.44 -7.48 9.69
CA PHE A 3 12.02 -7.16 8.33
C PHE A 3 13.29 -6.88 7.52
N GLY A 4 13.39 -7.41 6.30
CA GLY A 4 14.56 -7.25 5.47
C GLY A 4 14.91 -5.77 5.28
N THR A 5 16.19 -5.47 5.22
CA THR A 5 16.68 -4.11 4.95
C THR A 5 16.49 -3.77 3.48
N ILE A 6 15.93 -2.62 3.18
CA ILE A 6 15.82 -2.10 1.81
C ILE A 6 17.23 -1.81 1.28
N ASN A 7 17.51 -2.25 0.06
CA ASN A 7 18.82 -2.06 -0.58
C ASN A 7 18.69 -1.81 -2.09
N LYS A 8 19.80 -1.41 -2.70
CA LYS A 8 19.87 -1.03 -4.12
C LYS A 8 19.57 -2.17 -5.11
N SER A 9 19.73 -3.42 -4.71
CA SER A 9 19.52 -4.57 -5.59
C SER A 9 18.08 -4.99 -5.71
N MET A 10 17.19 -4.42 -4.91
CA MET A 10 15.77 -4.72 -4.90
C MET A 10 15.04 -4.04 -6.06
N THR A 11 13.92 -4.64 -6.47
CA THR A 11 12.91 -3.96 -7.28
C THR A 11 12.04 -3.08 -6.39
N VAL A 12 11.28 -2.17 -7.00
CA VAL A 12 10.28 -1.35 -6.29
C VAL A 12 9.27 -2.26 -5.58
N ALA A 13 8.81 -3.32 -6.23
CA ALA A 13 7.87 -4.28 -5.64
C ALA A 13 8.46 -5.03 -4.44
N ASP A 14 9.76 -5.38 -4.49
CA ASP A 14 10.43 -6.05 -3.37
C ASP A 14 10.48 -5.15 -2.14
N ALA A 15 10.77 -3.86 -2.32
CA ALA A 15 10.77 -2.89 -1.24
C ALA A 15 9.39 -2.77 -0.56
N VAL A 16 8.33 -2.69 -1.36
CA VAL A 16 6.95 -2.63 -0.85
C VAL A 16 6.54 -3.92 -0.13
N LYS A 17 7.01 -5.09 -0.57
CA LYS A 17 6.78 -6.36 0.14
C LYS A 17 7.47 -6.38 1.51
N VAL A 18 8.65 -5.79 1.62
CA VAL A 18 9.36 -5.66 2.91
C VAL A 18 8.60 -4.74 3.86
N ASN A 19 8.12 -3.59 3.37
CA ASN A 19 7.36 -2.64 4.16
C ASN A 19 6.24 -1.99 3.32
N PRO A 20 4.99 -2.42 3.46
CA PRO A 20 3.85 -1.85 2.73
C PRO A 20 3.62 -0.36 2.95
N GLU A 21 4.08 0.21 4.08
CA GLU A 21 3.97 1.65 4.36
C GLU A 21 4.76 2.51 3.36
N LEU A 22 5.69 1.90 2.63
CA LEU A 22 6.44 2.58 1.58
C LEU A 22 5.59 2.98 0.37
N MET A 23 4.41 2.38 0.18
CA MET A 23 3.51 2.73 -0.91
C MET A 23 3.16 4.22 -0.91
N ASP A 24 2.83 4.78 0.25
CA ASP A 24 2.50 6.20 0.37
C ASP A 24 3.71 7.11 0.09
N VAL A 25 4.87 6.71 0.55
CA VAL A 25 6.12 7.46 0.33
C VAL A 25 6.48 7.47 -1.16
N LEU A 26 6.46 6.31 -1.79
CA LEU A 26 6.78 6.15 -3.21
C LEU A 26 5.77 6.88 -4.10
N ALA A 27 4.47 6.80 -3.76
CA ALA A 27 3.41 7.50 -4.50
C ALA A 27 3.58 9.01 -4.48
N LYS A 28 3.94 9.60 -3.32
CA LYS A 28 4.20 11.04 -3.18
C LYS A 28 5.34 11.52 -4.08
N ASP A 29 6.35 10.68 -4.26
CA ASP A 29 7.50 10.97 -5.10
C ASP A 29 7.32 10.53 -6.57
N GLY A 30 6.14 10.03 -6.92
CA GLY A 30 5.80 9.60 -8.28
C GLY A 30 6.53 8.35 -8.74
N ILE A 31 6.97 7.49 -7.81
CA ILE A 31 7.58 6.19 -8.11
C ILE A 31 6.48 5.14 -8.20
N ASP A 32 6.35 4.53 -9.39
CA ASP A 32 5.32 3.52 -9.66
C ASP A 32 5.70 2.16 -9.06
N PHE A 33 4.96 1.75 -8.05
CA PHE A 33 5.12 0.45 -7.39
C PHE A 33 4.11 -0.60 -7.88
N CYS A 34 3.13 -0.21 -8.66
CA CYS A 34 2.08 -1.08 -9.18
C CYS A 34 2.47 -1.68 -10.55
N CYS A 35 2.31 -0.92 -11.63
CA CYS A 35 2.64 -1.37 -12.98
C CYS A 35 4.15 -1.39 -13.22
N GLY A 36 4.88 -0.46 -12.63
CA GLY A 36 6.34 -0.37 -12.66
C GLY A 36 7.08 -1.10 -11.54
N GLY A 37 6.38 -1.94 -10.76
CA GLY A 37 6.96 -2.61 -9.59
C GLY A 37 8.18 -3.50 -9.87
N GLY A 38 8.32 -4.02 -11.09
CA GLY A 38 9.49 -4.78 -11.53
C GLY A 38 10.72 -3.92 -11.85
N HIS A 39 10.60 -2.60 -11.85
CA HIS A 39 11.72 -1.69 -12.13
C HIS A 39 12.72 -1.70 -10.96
N PRO A 40 14.04 -1.67 -11.24
CA PRO A 40 15.05 -1.59 -10.19
C PRO A 40 14.84 -0.34 -9.32
N LEU A 41 14.82 -0.51 -8.00
CA LEU A 41 14.55 0.59 -7.06
C LEU A 41 15.54 1.74 -7.22
N ALA A 42 16.83 1.44 -7.37
CA ALA A 42 17.87 2.46 -7.54
C ALA A 42 17.65 3.30 -8.81
N GLU A 43 17.25 2.68 -9.92
CA GLU A 43 16.96 3.38 -11.17
C GLU A 43 15.72 4.26 -11.04
N ALA A 44 14.64 3.73 -10.45
CA ALA A 44 13.41 4.47 -10.22
C ALA A 44 13.63 5.72 -9.37
N ILE A 45 14.49 5.65 -8.34
CA ILE A 45 14.88 6.79 -7.50
C ILE A 45 15.69 7.81 -8.31
N ALA A 46 16.67 7.34 -9.07
CA ALA A 46 17.55 8.20 -9.87
C ALA A 46 16.78 8.96 -10.96
N GLU A 47 15.80 8.32 -11.59
CA GLU A 47 14.92 8.95 -12.59
C GLU A 47 14.09 10.12 -12.03
N LYS A 48 13.84 10.13 -10.73
CA LYS A 48 13.18 11.25 -10.02
C LYS A 48 14.17 12.34 -9.57
N GLY A 49 15.44 12.24 -9.96
CA GLY A 49 16.47 13.21 -9.59
C GLY A 49 16.86 13.19 -8.12
N LYS A 50 16.60 12.08 -7.43
CA LYS A 50 16.89 11.92 -6.00
C LYS A 50 18.20 11.16 -5.80
N ASP A 51 18.90 11.48 -4.69
CA ASP A 51 20.08 10.71 -4.28
C ASP A 51 19.65 9.31 -3.82
N VAL A 52 20.19 8.28 -4.49
CA VAL A 52 19.78 6.89 -4.26
C VAL A 52 20.11 6.43 -2.84
N ASP A 53 21.30 6.71 -2.34
CA ASP A 53 21.73 6.27 -1.02
C ASP A 53 20.95 6.94 0.10
N ALA A 54 20.76 8.26 -0.01
CA ALA A 54 19.97 9.04 0.95
C ALA A 54 18.48 8.60 0.95
N TYR A 55 17.92 8.33 -0.22
CA TYR A 55 16.53 7.89 -0.35
C TYR A 55 16.33 6.51 0.24
N ILE A 56 17.21 5.56 -0.01
CA ILE A 56 17.15 4.21 0.56
C ILE A 56 17.30 4.26 2.09
N ALA A 57 18.21 5.11 2.61
CA ALA A 57 18.30 5.32 4.05
C ALA A 57 16.98 5.84 4.65
N MET A 58 16.33 6.80 3.99
CA MET A 58 15.01 7.29 4.38
C MET A 58 13.96 6.19 4.36
N LEU A 59 13.93 5.34 3.32
CA LEU A 59 12.98 4.20 3.25
C LEU A 59 13.17 3.21 4.39
N ASN A 60 14.40 2.96 4.82
CA ASN A 60 14.69 2.10 5.95
C ASN A 60 14.27 2.71 7.31
N ASP A 61 14.12 4.02 7.39
CA ASP A 61 13.64 4.72 8.57
C ASP A 61 12.10 4.77 8.67
N VAL A 62 11.38 4.45 7.59
CA VAL A 62 9.92 4.35 7.62
C VAL A 62 9.50 3.19 8.52
N GLN A 63 8.81 3.52 9.59
CA GLN A 63 8.33 2.49 10.53
C GLN A 63 7.23 1.64 9.90
N VAL A 64 7.34 0.33 10.09
CA VAL A 64 6.25 -0.58 9.78
C VAL A 64 5.12 -0.30 10.77
N ALA A 65 3.89 -0.15 10.27
CA ALA A 65 2.72 0.00 11.16
C ALA A 65 2.71 -1.14 12.17
N GLN A 66 2.85 -0.79 13.44
CA GLN A 66 2.81 -1.76 14.52
C GLN A 66 1.36 -2.19 14.74
N LYS A 67 0.97 -3.28 14.11
CA LYS A 67 -0.22 -4.00 14.57
C LYS A 67 0.11 -4.64 15.92
N SER A 68 -0.81 -4.51 16.87
CA SER A 68 -0.68 -5.18 18.17
C SER A 68 -0.25 -6.64 17.98
N SER A 69 0.73 -7.09 18.74
CA SER A 69 1.20 -8.47 18.62
C SER A 69 0.07 -9.45 18.91
N ARG A 70 0.14 -10.65 18.33
CA ARG A 70 -0.84 -11.71 18.61
C ARG A 70 -0.96 -12.00 20.11
N ALA A 71 0.15 -11.98 20.82
CA ALA A 71 0.17 -12.20 22.27
C ALA A 71 -0.60 -11.11 23.03
N GLU A 72 -0.45 -9.85 22.61
CA GLU A 72 -1.15 -8.71 23.19
C GLU A 72 -2.66 -8.81 22.96
N VAL A 73 -3.09 -9.10 21.73
CA VAL A 73 -4.51 -9.27 21.38
C VAL A 73 -5.16 -10.42 22.14
N LEU A 74 -4.43 -11.53 22.37
CA LEU A 74 -4.93 -12.66 23.16
C LEU A 74 -5.13 -12.34 24.65
N SER A 75 -4.53 -11.26 25.14
CA SER A 75 -4.71 -10.80 26.52
C SER A 75 -5.91 -9.87 26.72
N TYR A 76 -6.57 -9.45 25.65
CA TYR A 76 -7.68 -8.51 25.71
C TYR A 76 -8.94 -9.13 26.34
N SER A 77 -9.68 -8.34 27.12
CA SER A 77 -11.04 -8.66 27.50
C SER A 77 -11.96 -8.65 26.28
N LYS A 78 -13.19 -9.18 26.41
CA LYS A 78 -14.18 -9.16 25.33
C LYS A 78 -14.43 -7.74 24.83
N ASP A 79 -14.62 -6.79 25.73
CA ASP A 79 -14.89 -5.39 25.38
C ASP A 79 -13.68 -4.75 24.69
N GLN A 80 -12.48 -4.99 25.19
CA GLN A 80 -11.23 -4.53 24.55
C GLN A 80 -11.03 -5.13 23.17
N LEU A 81 -11.43 -6.39 22.97
CA LEU A 81 -11.33 -7.05 21.67
C LEU A 81 -12.33 -6.46 20.66
N ILE A 82 -13.56 -6.17 21.09
CA ILE A 82 -14.55 -5.49 20.27
C ILE A 82 -14.05 -4.11 19.85
N ASP A 83 -13.57 -3.31 20.78
CA ASP A 83 -13.01 -2.00 20.51
C ASP A 83 -11.82 -2.07 19.55
N TYR A 84 -10.93 -3.03 19.74
CA TYR A 84 -9.79 -3.27 18.87
C TYR A 84 -10.23 -3.58 17.43
N ILE A 85 -11.22 -4.46 17.25
CA ILE A 85 -11.75 -4.82 15.93
C ILE A 85 -12.40 -3.61 15.26
N VAL A 86 -13.25 -2.89 15.97
CA VAL A 86 -13.94 -1.70 15.43
C VAL A 86 -12.95 -0.61 15.01
N HIS A 87 -11.95 -0.33 15.84
CA HIS A 87 -11.00 0.76 15.57
C HIS A 87 -9.94 0.40 14.52
N ASN A 88 -9.47 -0.85 14.50
CA ASN A 88 -8.37 -1.25 13.64
C ASN A 88 -8.81 -1.89 12.31
N TYR A 89 -10.02 -2.42 12.25
CA TYR A 89 -10.51 -3.10 11.07
C TYR A 89 -11.73 -2.43 10.45
N HIS A 90 -12.78 -2.16 11.21
CA HIS A 90 -14.01 -1.63 10.62
C HIS A 90 -13.84 -0.21 10.09
N ARG A 91 -13.12 0.66 10.79
CA ARG A 91 -12.82 2.02 10.31
C ARG A 91 -11.92 2.01 9.09
N GLU A 92 -10.88 1.19 9.13
CA GLU A 92 -9.96 1.04 8.00
C GLU A 92 -10.70 0.49 6.77
N GLN A 93 -11.55 -0.51 6.97
CA GLN A 93 -12.39 -1.07 5.90
C GLN A 93 -13.29 -0.03 5.24
N LEU A 94 -13.92 0.86 6.01
CA LEU A 94 -14.76 1.92 5.45
C LEU A 94 -13.96 2.88 4.57
N ASN A 95 -12.76 3.25 5.00
CA ASN A 95 -11.86 4.08 4.20
C ASN A 95 -11.42 3.35 2.93
N MET A 96 -11.06 2.07 3.04
CA MET A 96 -10.68 1.24 1.89
C MET A 96 -11.82 1.08 0.88
N ILE A 97 -13.06 0.92 1.35
CA ILE A 97 -14.25 0.85 0.50
C ILE A 97 -14.42 2.15 -0.30
N ASP A 98 -14.27 3.29 0.35
CA ASP A 98 -14.36 4.60 -0.31
C ASP A 98 -13.24 4.79 -1.34
N GLU A 99 -12.01 4.41 -1.02
CA GLU A 99 -10.88 4.44 -1.97
C GLU A 99 -11.10 3.53 -3.18
N ILE A 100 -11.63 2.33 -2.96
CA ILE A 100 -11.96 1.39 -4.04
C ILE A 100 -13.08 1.93 -4.91
N ASP A 101 -14.13 2.51 -4.32
CA ASP A 101 -15.23 3.13 -5.05
C ASP A 101 -14.73 4.24 -5.98
N GLN A 102 -13.92 5.15 -5.47
CA GLN A 102 -13.30 6.23 -6.25
C GLN A 102 -12.37 5.68 -7.34
N GLY A 103 -11.59 4.65 -7.03
CA GLY A 103 -10.70 3.98 -7.97
C GLY A 103 -11.45 3.31 -9.12
N LEU A 104 -12.52 2.58 -8.81
CA LEU A 104 -13.37 1.92 -9.81
C LEU A 104 -14.09 2.95 -10.70
N ALA A 105 -14.62 4.02 -10.12
CA ALA A 105 -15.26 5.11 -10.88
C ALA A 105 -14.28 5.76 -11.85
N LYS A 106 -13.05 6.03 -11.41
CA LYS A 106 -11.99 6.57 -12.27
C LYS A 106 -11.59 5.60 -13.37
N LEU A 107 -11.44 4.34 -13.06
CA LEU A 107 -11.07 3.28 -13.99
C LEU A 107 -12.13 3.11 -15.08
N LEU A 108 -13.41 3.11 -14.68
CA LEU A 108 -14.53 3.07 -15.61
C LEU A 108 -14.54 4.27 -16.55
N ASN A 109 -14.30 5.46 -16.02
CA ASN A 109 -14.29 6.69 -16.83
C ASN A 109 -13.15 6.71 -17.87
N VAL A 110 -11.97 6.19 -17.50
CA VAL A 110 -10.78 6.20 -18.38
C VAL A 110 -10.82 5.09 -19.43
N HIS A 111 -11.38 3.93 -19.11
CA HIS A 111 -11.34 2.74 -19.95
C HIS A 111 -12.71 2.31 -20.51
N TYR A 112 -13.71 3.17 -20.44
CA TYR A 112 -15.08 2.85 -20.88
C TYR A 112 -15.15 2.39 -22.34
N ASP A 113 -14.40 3.04 -23.22
CA ASP A 113 -14.40 2.75 -24.66
C ASP A 113 -13.84 1.36 -25.03
N HIS A 114 -13.06 0.76 -24.13
CA HIS A 114 -12.42 -0.54 -24.37
C HIS A 114 -13.06 -1.67 -23.56
N HIS A 115 -13.41 -1.42 -22.30
CA HIS A 115 -13.89 -2.43 -21.35
C HIS A 115 -15.05 -1.93 -20.49
N GLY A 116 -15.85 -1.00 -21.02
CA GLY A 116 -16.92 -0.34 -20.25
C GLY A 116 -17.96 -1.30 -19.68
N GLU A 117 -18.36 -2.32 -20.44
CA GLU A 117 -19.37 -3.28 -19.98
C GLU A 117 -18.86 -4.16 -18.85
N GLU A 118 -17.65 -4.69 -18.97
CA GLU A 118 -17.03 -5.54 -17.95
C GLU A 118 -16.76 -4.74 -16.67
N LEU A 119 -16.22 -3.53 -16.80
CA LEU A 119 -15.95 -2.65 -15.67
C LEU A 119 -17.23 -2.19 -14.97
N THR A 120 -18.30 -1.93 -15.74
CA THR A 120 -19.61 -1.60 -15.18
C THR A 120 -20.17 -2.76 -14.34
N LYS A 121 -20.05 -3.99 -14.82
CA LYS A 121 -20.47 -5.19 -14.07
C LYS A 121 -19.69 -5.36 -12.78
N ILE A 122 -18.37 -5.16 -12.82
CA ILE A 122 -17.50 -5.21 -11.64
C ILE A 122 -17.94 -4.15 -10.63
N TYR A 123 -18.14 -2.92 -11.08
CA TYR A 123 -18.54 -1.82 -10.22
C TYR A 123 -19.92 -2.06 -9.58
N GLN A 124 -20.89 -2.53 -10.35
CA GLN A 124 -22.22 -2.87 -9.83
C GLN A 124 -22.20 -4.01 -8.82
N THR A 125 -21.26 -4.95 -8.96
CA THR A 125 -21.09 -6.05 -8.00
C THR A 125 -20.47 -5.56 -6.69
N PHE A 126 -19.63 -4.53 -6.76
CA PHE A 126 -18.98 -3.92 -5.59
C PHE A 126 -19.96 -3.08 -4.76
N LEU A 127 -20.90 -2.38 -5.38
CA LEU A 127 -21.91 -1.55 -4.70
C LEU A 127 -22.95 -2.40 -3.98
#